data_35c62528562b82160cc7c3b789072ec3
#
_entry.id   35c62528562b82160cc7c3b789072ec3
#
_cell.length_a   1.000
_cell.length_b   1.000
_cell.length_c   1.000
_cell.angle_alpha   90.00
_cell.angle_beta   90.00
_cell.angle_gamma   90.00
#
_symmetry.space_group_name_H-M   'P 1'
#
loop_
_entity.id
_entity.type
_entity.pdbx_description
1 polymer ?
#
loop_
_entity_poly.entity_id
_entity_poly.type
_entity_poly.pdbx_seq_one_letter_code
_entity_poly.pdbx_strand_id
1 'polypeptide(L)'
;MLCYYTVYALVGCGYCARAVNKLAEHGLDHVLVLMDKSPDFHSQIKKRYDHHTVPAIVKSNKTTGDDIEFIGGYDELIERLREEGFEDAGL
;
A
#
# COMPACT_ATOMS: atom_id res chain seq x y z
N MET A 1 -17.85 -0.57 0.49
CA MET A 1 -17.17 -1.55 1.36
C MET A 1 -16.22 -0.82 2.30
N LEU A 2 -16.22 -1.22 3.56
CA LEU A 2 -15.38 -0.57 4.56
C LEU A 2 -13.98 -1.16 4.54
N CYS A 3 -13.11 -0.57 3.77
CA CYS A 3 -11.72 -1.00 3.68
C CYS A 3 -10.76 0.19 3.72
N TYR A 4 -9.51 -0.11 4.00
CA TYR A 4 -8.43 0.86 3.93
C TYR A 4 -7.20 0.18 3.36
N TYR A 5 -6.23 0.98 2.97
CA TYR A 5 -4.96 0.48 2.44
C TYR A 5 -3.85 0.74 3.45
N THR A 6 -3.00 -0.24 3.66
CA THR A 6 -1.77 -0.07 4.44
C THR A 6 -0.60 -0.03 3.49
N VAL A 7 0.20 1.03 3.56
CA VAL A 7 1.40 1.18 2.73
C VAL A 7 2.61 0.99 3.65
N TYR A 8 3.23 -0.17 3.56
CA TYR A 8 4.47 -0.44 4.29
C TYR A 8 5.62 0.15 3.48
N ALA A 9 6.39 1.02 4.10
CA ALA A 9 7.33 1.88 3.40
C ALA A 9 8.62 2.12 4.17
N LEU A 10 9.58 2.72 3.49
CA LEU A 10 10.81 3.23 4.10
C LEU A 10 10.91 4.72 3.82
N VAL A 11 11.61 5.44 4.67
CA VAL A 11 11.85 6.88 4.48
C VAL A 11 12.64 7.08 3.18
N GLY A 12 12.28 8.10 2.42
CA GLY A 12 12.97 8.42 1.17
C GLY A 12 12.57 7.58 -0.03
N CYS A 13 11.57 6.72 0.11
CA CYS A 13 11.10 5.90 -0.99
C CYS A 13 10.13 6.69 -1.88
N GLY A 14 10.56 7.01 -3.11
CA GLY A 14 9.75 7.79 -4.04
C GLY A 14 8.46 7.09 -4.46
N TYR A 15 8.51 5.78 -4.72
CA TYR A 15 7.33 5.02 -5.08
C TYR A 15 6.35 4.88 -3.93
N CYS A 16 6.84 4.86 -2.69
CA CYS A 16 5.98 4.86 -1.51
C CYS A 16 5.19 6.17 -1.43
N ALA A 17 5.85 7.29 -1.65
CA ALA A 17 5.21 8.60 -1.68
C ALA A 17 4.17 8.69 -2.79
N ARG A 18 4.49 8.16 -3.97
CA ARG A 18 3.55 8.13 -5.10
C ARG A 18 2.32 7.29 -4.78
N ALA A 19 2.49 6.16 -4.11
CA ALA A 19 1.38 5.31 -3.72
C ALA A 19 0.43 6.04 -2.76
N VAL A 20 0.99 6.68 -1.74
CA VAL A 20 0.20 7.46 -0.77
C VAL A 20 -0.55 8.59 -1.47
N ASN A 21 0.13 9.31 -2.36
CA ASN A 21 -0.49 10.41 -3.10
C ASN A 21 -1.64 9.93 -3.99
N LYS A 22 -1.48 8.78 -4.62
CA LYS A 22 -2.52 8.19 -5.46
C LYS A 22 -3.76 7.82 -4.64
N LEU A 23 -3.55 7.20 -3.49
CA LEU A 23 -4.64 6.85 -2.60
C LEU A 23 -5.36 8.09 -2.09
N ALA A 24 -4.62 9.12 -1.71
CA ALA A 24 -5.17 10.39 -1.25
C ALA A 24 -5.95 11.09 -2.35
N GLU A 25 -5.41 11.09 -3.57
CA GLU A 25 -6.04 11.70 -4.74
C GLU A 25 -7.44 11.15 -5.03
N HIS A 26 -7.62 9.86 -4.82
CA HIS A 26 -8.90 9.20 -5.04
C HIS A 26 -9.76 9.10 -3.77
N GLY A 27 -9.35 9.76 -2.70
CA GLY A 27 -10.11 9.77 -1.45
C GLY A 27 -10.19 8.40 -0.76
N LEU A 28 -9.20 7.55 -1.00
CA LEU A 28 -9.15 6.20 -0.41
C LEU A 28 -8.41 6.23 0.92
N ASP A 29 -9.07 5.69 1.95
CA ASP A 29 -8.50 5.66 3.29
C ASP A 29 -7.25 4.78 3.32
N HIS A 30 -6.21 5.27 3.96
CA HIS A 30 -4.94 4.56 4.02
C HIS A 30 -4.12 4.95 5.24
N VAL A 31 -3.18 4.09 5.61
CA VAL A 31 -2.19 4.37 6.64
C VAL A 31 -0.80 4.10 6.05
N LEU A 32 0.15 4.92 6.45
CA LEU A 32 1.55 4.76 6.08
C LEU A 32 2.32 4.19 7.27
N VAL A 33 3.00 3.07 7.05
CA VAL A 33 3.80 2.43 8.08
C VAL A 33 5.27 2.47 7.67
N LEU A 34 6.06 3.29 8.38
CA LEU A 34 7.49 3.40 8.13
C LEU A 34 8.24 2.35 8.94
N MET A 35 9.02 1.52 8.27
CA MET A 35 9.66 0.35 8.87
C MET A 35 11.13 0.56 9.21
N ASP A 36 11.66 1.76 9.01
CA ASP A 36 13.10 2.05 9.12
C ASP A 36 13.69 1.72 10.47
N LYS A 37 12.94 1.95 11.53
CA LYS A 37 13.43 1.78 12.90
C LYS A 37 13.28 0.36 13.42
N SER A 38 12.73 -0.54 12.63
CA SER A 38 12.54 -1.92 13.04
C SER A 38 12.89 -2.88 11.90
N PRO A 39 14.18 -3.23 11.73
CA PRO A 39 14.59 -4.17 10.68
C PRO A 39 13.91 -5.53 10.80
N ASP A 40 13.62 -5.98 12.02
CA ASP A 40 12.91 -7.24 12.25
C ASP A 40 11.49 -7.18 11.71
N PHE A 41 10.79 -6.07 11.95
CA PHE A 41 9.45 -5.87 11.43
C PHE A 41 9.48 -5.86 9.90
N HIS A 42 10.43 -5.14 9.31
CA HIS A 42 10.61 -5.09 7.85
C HIS A 42 10.84 -6.50 7.28
N SER A 43 11.69 -7.28 7.94
CA SER A 43 11.95 -8.65 7.54
C SER A 43 10.68 -9.51 7.59
N GLN A 44 9.87 -9.35 8.65
CA GLN A 44 8.62 -10.08 8.80
C GLN A 44 7.61 -9.73 7.71
N ILE A 45 7.52 -8.46 7.32
CA ILE A 45 6.62 -8.03 6.25
C ILE A 45 7.05 -8.63 4.90
N LYS A 46 8.35 -8.65 4.62
CA LYS A 46 8.87 -9.29 3.40
C LYS A 46 8.47 -10.76 3.33
N LYS A 47 8.60 -11.48 4.43
CA LYS A 47 8.27 -12.90 4.50
C LYS A 47 6.77 -13.14 4.39
N ARG A 48 5.99 -12.33 5.11
CA ARG A 48 4.53 -12.49 5.16
C ARG A 48 3.89 -12.40 3.79
N TYR A 49 4.35 -11.48 2.96
CA TYR A 49 3.76 -11.22 1.66
C TYR A 49 4.63 -11.72 0.50
N ASP A 50 5.75 -12.34 0.79
CA ASP A 50 6.73 -12.76 -0.21
C ASP A 50 7.05 -11.63 -1.18
N HIS A 51 7.33 -10.44 -0.63
CA HIS A 51 7.52 -9.23 -1.40
C HIS A 51 8.72 -8.47 -0.83
N HIS A 52 9.75 -8.28 -1.64
CA HIS A 52 11.07 -7.81 -1.17
C HIS A 52 11.34 -6.34 -1.45
N THR A 53 10.41 -5.62 -2.04
CA THR A 53 10.55 -4.20 -2.35
C THR A 53 9.54 -3.37 -1.60
N VAL A 54 9.75 -2.06 -1.55
CA VAL A 54 8.79 -1.10 -1.01
C VAL A 54 8.29 -0.20 -2.13
N PRO A 55 7.04 0.20 -2.09
CA PRO A 55 6.04 -0.07 -1.05
C PRO A 55 5.51 -1.49 -1.11
N ALA A 56 5.04 -2.00 0.03
CA ALA A 56 4.23 -3.21 0.10
C ALA A 56 2.83 -2.77 0.53
N ILE A 57 1.84 -2.96 -0.33
CA ILE A 57 0.50 -2.39 -0.16
C ILE A 57 -0.51 -3.49 0.08
N VAL A 58 -1.30 -3.34 1.14
CA VAL A 58 -2.28 -4.32 1.57
C VAL A 58 -3.63 -3.63 1.71
N LYS A 59 -4.68 -4.27 1.20
CA LYS A 59 -6.06 -3.83 1.40
C LYS A 59 -6.61 -4.58 2.62
N SER A 60 -7.17 -3.84 3.57
CA SER A 60 -7.61 -4.40 4.85
C SER A 60 -9.04 -4.00 5.18
N ASN A 61 -9.68 -4.79 6.04
CA ASN A 61 -11.04 -4.57 6.50
C ASN A 61 -11.03 -3.59 7.66
N LYS A 62 -11.77 -2.48 7.56
CA LYS A 62 -11.85 -1.46 8.62
C LYS A 62 -12.45 -1.98 9.91
N THR A 63 -13.34 -2.95 9.84
CA THR A 63 -14.04 -3.46 11.01
C THR A 63 -13.17 -4.39 11.85
N THR A 64 -12.44 -5.28 11.18
CA THR A 64 -11.64 -6.31 11.86
C THR A 64 -10.14 -6.03 11.86
N GLY A 65 -9.66 -5.21 10.93
CA GLY A 65 -8.24 -5.00 10.72
C GLY A 65 -7.56 -6.12 9.93
N ASP A 66 -8.31 -7.13 9.54
CA ASP A 66 -7.75 -8.27 8.80
C ASP A 66 -7.41 -7.89 7.36
N ASP A 67 -6.39 -8.54 6.81
CA ASP A 67 -6.05 -8.39 5.41
C ASP A 67 -7.17 -8.95 4.54
N ILE A 68 -7.58 -8.17 3.54
CA ILE A 68 -8.50 -8.63 2.51
C ILE A 68 -7.68 -9.16 1.34
N GLU A 69 -6.65 -8.40 0.95
CA GLU A 69 -5.89 -8.72 -0.24
C GLU A 69 -4.53 -8.04 -0.20
N PHE A 70 -3.48 -8.75 -0.58
CA PHE A 70 -2.19 -8.14 -0.83
C PHE A 70 -2.18 -7.57 -2.25
N ILE A 71 -2.00 -6.27 -2.38
CA ILE A 71 -1.99 -5.59 -3.69
C ILE A 71 -0.64 -5.75 -4.38
N GLY A 72 0.45 -5.48 -3.66
CA GLY A 72 1.80 -5.50 -4.21
C GLY A 72 2.50 -4.16 -4.05
N GLY A 73 3.22 -3.75 -5.09
CA GLY A 73 3.91 -2.48 -5.14
C GLY A 73 3.09 -1.38 -5.80
N TYR A 74 3.78 -0.31 -6.19
CA TYR A 74 3.13 0.85 -6.81
C TYR A 74 2.44 0.50 -8.14
N ASP A 75 3.12 -0.23 -9.02
CA ASP A 75 2.56 -0.56 -10.34
C ASP A 75 1.29 -1.41 -10.20
N GLU A 76 1.31 -2.38 -9.29
CA GLU A 76 0.15 -3.21 -9.02
C GLU A 76 -1.01 -2.41 -8.44
N LEU A 77 -0.71 -1.40 -7.60
CA LEU A 77 -1.74 -0.50 -7.08
C LEU A 77 -2.41 0.27 -8.22
N ILE A 78 -1.63 0.84 -9.12
CA ILE A 78 -2.16 1.62 -10.26
C ILE A 78 -3.06 0.74 -11.12
N GLU A 79 -2.60 -0.47 -11.43
CA GLU A 79 -3.38 -1.41 -12.21
C GLU A 79 -4.71 -1.77 -11.53
N ARG A 80 -4.66 -2.02 -10.23
CA ARG A 80 -5.86 -2.33 -9.46
C ARG A 80 -6.85 -1.17 -9.44
N LEU A 81 -6.36 0.05 -9.28
CA LEU A 81 -7.22 1.23 -9.28
C LEU A 81 -7.88 1.44 -10.64
N ARG A 82 -7.17 1.18 -11.73
CA ARG A 82 -7.75 1.24 -13.07
C ARG A 82 -8.86 0.20 -13.24
N GLU A 83 -8.64 -1.01 -12.79
CA GLU A 83 -9.64 -2.09 -12.84
C GLU A 83 -10.89 -1.71 -12.06
N GLU A 84 -10.75 -0.97 -10.98
CA GLU A 84 -11.87 -0.50 -10.16
C GLU A 84 -12.50 0.78 -10.68
N GLY A 85 -12.05 1.30 -11.82
CA GLY A 85 -12.64 2.46 -12.47
C GLY A 85 -12.06 3.81 -12.08
N PHE A 86 -10.99 3.85 -11.31
CA PHE A 86 -10.32 5.11 -10.99
C PHE A 86 -9.44 5.53 -12.15
N GLU A 87 -9.60 6.78 -12.58
CA GLU A 87 -8.73 7.32 -13.61
C GLU A 87 -7.40 7.74 -13.02
N ASP A 88 -6.34 7.53 -13.80
CA ASP A 88 -5.02 7.97 -13.42
C ASP A 88 -4.86 9.44 -13.83
N ALA A 89 -5.29 10.33 -12.95
CA ALA A 89 -5.40 11.76 -13.23
C ALA A 89 -4.07 12.46 -13.50
N GLY A 90 -2.97 11.78 -13.42
CA GLY A 90 -1.66 12.35 -13.69
C GLY A 90 -1.14 12.09 -15.09
N LEU A 91 -1.92 11.46 -15.92
CA LEU A 91 -1.48 11.11 -17.28
C LEU A 91 -1.78 12.20 -18.29
#